data_1481d6bd8749979061354fb34bb5b6e9
#
_entry.id   1481d6bd8749979061354fb34bb5b6e9
#
_cell.length_a   1.000
_cell.length_b   1.000
_cell.length_c   1.000
_cell.angle_alpha   90.00
_cell.angle_beta   90.00
_cell.angle_gamma   90.00
#
_symmetry.space_group_name_H-M   'P 1'
#
loop_
_entity.id
_entity.type
_entity.pdbx_description
1 polymer ?
#
loop_
_entity_poly.entity_id
_entity_poly.type
_entity_poly.pdbx_seq_one_letter_code
_entity_poly.pdbx_strand_id
1 'polypeptide(L)'
;MASIDTSPHRGRTPATTLSERQTLGAEWRNRIPLGAHAEWQPPANRPDPVEILIEQGKSRIPELLPVRYARMKADAFAFLRGAAAIMARDLASGPVTGLRLQVCGDCHLANFGAYATPEGTPVFDVNDFDETLPGPFEWDVKRLAASLAVAGRVAGASDREARLLARTAAKNYRRHLGQLALLSPLEAWSSRIDLAGAIADIDSPNIRRKIQTRHAAALKAATQHYALVERKNSDWRIRDKPPLVHHLSHHESHAHQAFASYAGTLQEDRRVLLERYHRRDVAFKTVGVGSVGTFCAIALFVSDDGAPLLLQIKEAQQSVLEAFAGASAYSNHGQRVIVGERMMQAATDVFLGWTQNPVNGRYFYVRRLKDPRLANIGTRLEAELPFYAALCGRTLARAHARAGDAMALSAYMGDDSEFDKAIAEFAMAYADQTERDWHALLDAIKAGRLSAAEHHVPST
;
A
#
# COMPACT_ATOMS: atom_id res chain seq x y z
N MET A 1 -37.19 -10.23 -12.98
CA MET A 1 -35.76 -10.06 -13.21
C MET A 1 -35.33 -8.74 -12.60
N ALA A 2 -34.73 -8.75 -11.42
CA ALA A 2 -34.20 -7.54 -10.81
C ALA A 2 -32.95 -7.11 -11.58
N SER A 3 -32.92 -5.88 -12.07
CA SER A 3 -31.76 -5.30 -12.75
C SER A 3 -30.55 -5.33 -11.81
N ILE A 4 -29.51 -6.02 -12.21
CA ILE A 4 -28.20 -5.97 -11.55
C ILE A 4 -27.67 -4.56 -11.76
N ASP A 5 -27.73 -3.73 -10.72
CA ASP A 5 -27.11 -2.42 -10.69
C ASP A 5 -25.60 -2.57 -10.73
N THR A 6 -25.00 -2.19 -11.84
CA THR A 6 -23.55 -2.28 -12.12
C THR A 6 -22.74 -1.10 -11.59
N SER A 7 -23.25 -0.36 -10.59
CA SER A 7 -22.52 0.74 -9.98
C SER A 7 -21.22 0.24 -9.33
N PRO A 8 -20.04 0.78 -9.70
CA PRO A 8 -18.73 0.32 -9.19
C PRO A 8 -18.51 0.59 -7.68
N HIS A 9 -19.44 1.28 -7.04
CA HIS A 9 -19.32 1.74 -5.64
C HIS A 9 -20.21 0.96 -4.66
N ARG A 10 -20.63 -0.25 -4.98
CA ARG A 10 -21.45 -1.08 -4.07
C ARG A 10 -20.67 -1.67 -2.89
N GLY A 11 -20.46 -0.86 -1.90
CA GLY A 11 -20.43 -1.12 -0.47
C GLY A 11 -21.32 -0.14 0.26
N ARG A 12 -22.09 0.68 -0.47
CA ARG A 12 -23.06 1.62 0.15
C ARG A 12 -24.43 0.97 0.28
N THR A 13 -24.82 0.71 1.50
CA THR A 13 -26.23 0.63 1.86
C THR A 13 -26.92 1.94 1.43
N PRO A 14 -28.15 1.91 0.91
CA PRO A 14 -28.93 3.13 0.66
C PRO A 14 -28.92 4.03 1.89
N ALA A 15 -29.13 5.35 1.73
CA ALA A 15 -29.09 6.31 2.81
C ALA A 15 -29.90 5.81 4.03
N THR A 16 -29.18 5.19 4.96
CA THR A 16 -29.73 4.62 6.20
C THR A 16 -29.53 5.64 7.33
N THR A 17 -30.43 5.67 8.27
CA THR A 17 -30.29 6.49 9.45
C THR A 17 -29.06 6.08 10.26
N LEU A 18 -28.59 6.94 11.15
CA LEU A 18 -27.48 6.62 12.05
C LEU A 18 -27.77 5.35 12.86
N SER A 19 -29.02 5.20 13.35
CA SER A 19 -29.47 4.03 14.11
C SER A 19 -29.40 2.74 13.29
N GLU A 20 -29.82 2.77 12.03
CA GLU A 20 -29.75 1.59 11.14
C GLU A 20 -28.33 1.15 10.87
N ARG A 21 -27.40 2.10 10.71
CA ARG A 21 -25.97 1.79 10.55
C ARG A 21 -25.35 1.20 11.83
N GLN A 22 -25.73 1.70 12.99
CA GLN A 22 -25.34 1.11 14.28
C GLN A 22 -25.89 -0.31 14.42
N THR A 23 -27.17 -0.52 14.08
CA THR A 23 -27.81 -1.84 14.09
C THR A 23 -27.08 -2.81 13.16
N LEU A 24 -26.74 -2.40 11.94
CA LEU A 24 -25.99 -3.22 11.00
C LEU A 24 -24.64 -3.68 11.57
N GLY A 25 -23.89 -2.79 12.22
CA GLY A 25 -22.63 -3.16 12.88
C GLY A 25 -22.84 -4.18 14.01
N ALA A 26 -23.86 -3.98 14.85
CA ALA A 26 -24.20 -4.90 15.93
C ALA A 26 -24.66 -6.28 15.40
N GLU A 27 -25.45 -6.32 14.33
CA GLU A 27 -25.87 -7.57 13.67
C GLU A 27 -24.66 -8.36 13.14
N TRP A 28 -23.70 -7.68 12.53
CA TRP A 28 -22.46 -8.34 12.07
C TRP A 28 -21.62 -8.85 13.22
N ARG A 29 -21.60 -8.15 14.38
CA ARG A 29 -20.93 -8.66 15.58
C ARG A 29 -21.58 -9.94 16.12
N ASN A 30 -22.90 -10.06 16.04
CA ASN A 30 -23.60 -11.29 16.41
C ASN A 30 -23.30 -12.45 15.45
N ARG A 31 -23.10 -12.18 14.15
CA ARG A 31 -22.79 -13.19 13.13
C ARG A 31 -21.32 -13.62 13.18
N ILE A 32 -20.42 -12.67 13.33
CA ILE A 32 -18.97 -12.87 13.44
C ILE A 32 -18.51 -12.19 14.74
N PRO A 33 -18.49 -12.89 15.86
CA PRO A 33 -18.01 -12.37 17.13
C PRO A 33 -16.56 -11.88 17.02
N LEU A 34 -16.22 -10.82 17.78
CA LEU A 34 -14.91 -10.20 17.72
C LEU A 34 -13.77 -11.20 18.02
N GLY A 35 -13.99 -12.13 18.96
CA GLY A 35 -13.05 -13.18 19.32
C GLY A 35 -12.72 -14.12 18.16
N ALA A 36 -13.65 -14.33 17.21
CA ALA A 36 -13.39 -15.18 16.04
C ALA A 36 -12.22 -14.65 15.17
N HIS A 37 -11.95 -13.35 15.20
CA HIS A 37 -10.81 -12.79 14.47
C HIS A 37 -9.45 -13.23 15.01
N ALA A 38 -9.37 -13.75 16.23
CA ALA A 38 -8.12 -14.30 16.79
C ALA A 38 -7.71 -15.61 16.13
N GLU A 39 -8.67 -16.35 15.61
CA GLU A 39 -8.45 -17.69 15.10
C GLU A 39 -7.65 -17.66 13.79
N TRP A 40 -6.54 -18.36 13.79
CA TRP A 40 -5.79 -18.67 12.60
C TRP A 40 -5.18 -20.06 12.73
N GLN A 41 -5.54 -20.93 11.80
CA GLN A 41 -4.88 -22.22 11.57
C GLN A 41 -4.83 -22.45 10.07
N PRO A 42 -3.69 -22.91 9.50
CA PRO A 42 -3.64 -23.21 8.07
C PRO A 42 -4.62 -24.35 7.75
N PRO A 43 -5.51 -24.16 6.75
CA PRO A 43 -6.38 -25.22 6.30
C PRO A 43 -5.58 -26.46 5.86
N ALA A 44 -6.12 -27.67 6.04
CA ALA A 44 -5.45 -28.91 5.66
C ALA A 44 -5.09 -28.97 4.16
N ASN A 45 -5.86 -28.28 3.32
CA ASN A 45 -5.63 -28.15 1.87
C ASN A 45 -4.97 -26.81 1.48
N ARG A 46 -4.28 -26.14 2.41
CA ARG A 46 -3.55 -24.90 2.10
C ARG A 46 -2.47 -25.19 1.07
N PRO A 47 -2.46 -24.50 -0.07
CA PRO A 47 -1.43 -24.69 -1.08
C PRO A 47 -0.02 -24.37 -0.56
N ASP A 48 0.99 -24.99 -1.16
CA ASP A 48 2.39 -24.62 -0.93
C ASP A 48 2.60 -23.13 -1.26
N PRO A 49 3.11 -22.33 -0.32
CA PRO A 49 3.37 -20.91 -0.55
C PRO A 49 4.36 -20.68 -1.71
N VAL A 50 5.27 -21.59 -1.96
CA VAL A 50 6.24 -21.52 -3.06
C VAL A 50 5.54 -21.65 -4.42
N GLU A 51 4.55 -22.55 -4.54
CA GLU A 51 3.77 -22.70 -5.78
C GLU A 51 2.95 -21.42 -6.08
N ILE A 52 2.41 -20.77 -5.05
CA ILE A 52 1.72 -19.48 -5.23
C ILE A 52 2.69 -18.42 -5.77
N LEU A 53 3.93 -18.37 -5.26
CA LEU A 53 4.95 -17.42 -5.74
C LEU A 53 5.39 -17.74 -7.18
N ILE A 54 5.51 -19.01 -7.55
CA ILE A 54 5.82 -19.45 -8.93
C ILE A 54 4.70 -19.02 -9.88
N GLU A 55 3.44 -19.25 -9.51
CA GLU A 55 2.29 -18.88 -10.33
C GLU A 55 2.24 -17.36 -10.55
N GLN A 56 2.43 -16.56 -9.50
CA GLN A 56 2.56 -15.10 -9.61
C GLN A 56 3.75 -14.67 -10.49
N GLY A 57 4.80 -15.46 -10.54
CA GLY A 57 5.99 -15.23 -11.36
C GLY A 57 5.69 -15.25 -12.86
N LYS A 58 4.68 -16.00 -13.30
CA LYS A 58 4.36 -16.15 -14.72
C LYS A 58 3.94 -14.86 -15.43
N SER A 59 3.34 -13.92 -14.69
CA SER A 59 2.94 -12.60 -15.22
C SER A 59 4.04 -11.54 -15.14
N ARG A 60 5.20 -11.88 -14.56
CA ARG A 60 6.30 -10.94 -14.30
C ARG A 60 7.39 -11.05 -15.36
N ILE A 61 8.28 -10.08 -15.39
CA ILE A 61 9.50 -10.07 -16.22
C ILE A 61 10.44 -11.16 -15.69
N PRO A 62 10.73 -12.23 -16.45
CA PRO A 62 11.48 -13.40 -15.95
C PRO A 62 12.86 -13.05 -15.40
N GLU A 63 13.56 -12.10 -16.02
CA GLU A 63 14.91 -11.67 -15.64
C GLU A 63 14.96 -10.99 -14.27
N LEU A 64 13.83 -10.51 -13.78
CA LEU A 64 13.70 -9.84 -12.48
C LEU A 64 13.23 -10.80 -11.36
N LEU A 65 12.80 -12.01 -11.67
CA LEU A 65 12.39 -12.99 -10.65
C LEU A 65 13.52 -13.35 -9.67
N PRO A 66 14.78 -13.58 -10.12
CA PRO A 66 15.87 -13.83 -9.19
C PRO A 66 16.11 -12.66 -8.22
N VAL A 67 15.94 -11.42 -8.68
CA VAL A 67 16.04 -10.23 -7.82
C VAL A 67 14.90 -10.17 -6.80
N ARG A 68 13.68 -10.53 -7.22
CA ARG A 68 12.51 -10.60 -6.32
C ARG A 68 12.76 -11.59 -5.20
N TYR A 69 13.14 -12.82 -5.53
CA TYR A 69 13.39 -13.86 -4.53
C TYR A 69 14.59 -13.55 -3.65
N ALA A 70 15.63 -12.92 -4.19
CA ALA A 70 16.76 -12.43 -3.41
C ALA A 70 16.35 -11.39 -2.36
N ARG A 71 15.40 -10.50 -2.68
CA ARG A 71 14.86 -9.55 -1.72
C ARG A 71 13.96 -10.22 -0.69
N MET A 72 13.10 -11.14 -1.11
CA MET A 72 12.18 -11.85 -0.21
C MET A 72 12.88 -12.77 0.78
N LYS A 73 14.04 -13.34 0.42
CA LYS A 73 14.81 -14.22 1.31
C LYS A 73 15.52 -13.51 2.46
N ALA A 74 15.61 -12.18 2.44
CA ALA A 74 16.41 -11.41 3.39
C ALA A 74 15.95 -11.62 4.86
N ASP A 75 14.66 -11.60 5.10
CA ASP A 75 14.02 -11.84 6.39
C ASP A 75 12.52 -12.13 6.21
N ALA A 76 11.85 -12.55 7.29
CA ALA A 76 10.43 -12.88 7.26
C ALA A 76 9.53 -11.66 6.93
N PHE A 77 9.95 -10.44 7.29
CA PHE A 77 9.20 -9.23 6.94
C PHE A 77 9.35 -8.90 5.45
N ALA A 78 10.53 -9.05 4.88
CA ALA A 78 10.76 -8.91 3.45
C ALA A 78 9.95 -9.96 2.65
N PHE A 79 9.85 -11.19 3.15
CA PHE A 79 8.97 -12.22 2.59
C PHE A 79 7.50 -11.79 2.62
N LEU A 80 6.99 -11.37 3.79
CA LEU A 80 5.60 -10.92 3.95
C LEU A 80 5.24 -9.84 2.94
N ARG A 81 6.11 -8.86 2.69
CA ARG A 81 5.92 -7.79 1.70
C ARG A 81 5.77 -8.30 0.26
N GLY A 82 6.32 -9.45 -0.07
CA GLY A 82 6.18 -10.09 -1.39
C GLY A 82 5.03 -11.10 -1.46
N ALA A 83 4.34 -11.37 -0.34
CA ALA A 83 3.43 -12.50 -0.15
C ALA A 83 1.94 -12.09 -0.04
N ALA A 84 1.53 -10.99 -0.70
CA ALA A 84 0.15 -10.50 -0.66
C ALA A 84 -0.87 -11.57 -1.11
N ALA A 85 -0.57 -12.32 -2.18
CA ALA A 85 -1.46 -13.38 -2.68
C ALA A 85 -1.59 -14.56 -1.72
N ILE A 86 -0.53 -14.90 -1.00
CA ILE A 86 -0.57 -15.96 0.01
C ILE A 86 -1.53 -15.54 1.12
N MET A 87 -1.34 -14.32 1.68
CA MET A 87 -2.18 -13.83 2.75
C MET A 87 -3.63 -13.57 2.32
N ALA A 88 -3.87 -13.11 1.09
CA ALA A 88 -5.23 -12.92 0.57
C ALA A 88 -6.02 -14.25 0.57
N ARG A 89 -5.40 -15.33 0.14
CA ARG A 89 -5.99 -16.70 0.19
C ARG A 89 -6.25 -17.13 1.63
N ASP A 90 -5.28 -16.93 2.50
CA ASP A 90 -5.37 -17.32 3.91
C ASP A 90 -6.49 -16.56 4.63
N LEU A 91 -6.58 -15.24 4.42
CA LEU A 91 -7.64 -14.41 5.00
C LEU A 91 -9.04 -14.79 4.51
N ALA A 92 -9.15 -15.21 3.25
CA ALA A 92 -10.43 -15.68 2.68
C ALA A 92 -10.92 -17.00 3.28
N SER A 93 -10.05 -17.78 3.89
CA SER A 93 -10.41 -19.03 4.57
C SER A 93 -10.85 -18.84 6.03
N GLY A 94 -10.64 -17.65 6.57
CA GLY A 94 -10.99 -17.31 7.96
C GLY A 94 -12.35 -16.61 8.08
N PRO A 95 -12.68 -16.09 9.29
CA PRO A 95 -13.89 -15.34 9.51
C PRO A 95 -13.85 -14.03 8.72
N VAL A 96 -14.91 -13.81 7.92
CA VAL A 96 -15.09 -12.65 7.06
C VAL A 96 -16.40 -11.96 7.37
N THR A 97 -16.31 -10.66 7.69
CA THR A 97 -17.52 -9.82 7.87
C THR A 97 -18.08 -9.39 6.51
N GLY A 98 -19.38 -9.04 6.49
CA GLY A 98 -19.98 -8.41 5.32
C GLY A 98 -19.75 -6.90 5.25
N LEU A 99 -18.97 -6.34 6.18
CA LEU A 99 -18.63 -4.91 6.20
C LEU A 99 -17.51 -4.62 5.19
N ARG A 100 -17.94 -4.34 3.97
CA ARG A 100 -17.04 -4.14 2.82
C ARG A 100 -16.83 -2.64 2.56
N LEU A 101 -15.60 -2.31 2.18
CA LEU A 101 -15.21 -0.97 1.76
C LEU A 101 -14.05 -1.06 0.76
N GLN A 102 -13.61 0.06 0.21
CA GLN A 102 -12.36 0.06 -0.55
C GLN A 102 -11.18 -0.19 0.40
N VAL A 103 -10.51 -1.33 0.24
CA VAL A 103 -9.28 -1.67 0.98
C VAL A 103 -8.05 -1.36 0.13
N CYS A 104 -6.88 -1.14 0.73
CA CYS A 104 -5.63 -1.02 -0.02
C CYS A 104 -5.09 -2.38 -0.47
N GLY A 105 -5.48 -3.47 0.19
CA GLY A 105 -5.26 -4.85 -0.22
C GLY A 105 -3.89 -5.44 0.10
N ASP A 106 -2.85 -4.60 0.19
CA ASP A 106 -1.51 -4.98 0.64
C ASP A 106 -1.07 -4.09 1.82
N CYS A 107 -1.91 -4.03 2.87
CA CYS A 107 -1.78 -3.11 3.99
C CYS A 107 -0.69 -3.51 4.97
N HIS A 108 0.57 -3.58 4.56
CA HIS A 108 1.69 -3.80 5.48
C HIS A 108 2.35 -2.48 5.91
N LEU A 109 3.05 -2.48 7.05
CA LEU A 109 3.59 -1.26 7.66
C LEU A 109 4.50 -0.42 6.75
N ALA A 110 5.20 -1.02 5.79
CA ALA A 110 6.06 -0.29 4.86
C ALA A 110 5.29 0.40 3.71
N ASN A 111 3.98 0.19 3.61
CA ASN A 111 3.10 0.88 2.66
C ASN A 111 2.50 2.17 3.24
N PHE A 112 2.93 2.58 4.42
CA PHE A 112 2.60 3.87 5.01
C PHE A 112 3.81 4.80 4.93
N GLY A 113 3.56 6.10 4.79
CA GLY A 113 4.64 7.08 4.77
C GLY A 113 4.16 8.51 4.58
N ALA A 114 5.08 9.45 4.75
CA ALA A 114 4.82 10.84 4.51
C ALA A 114 5.05 11.20 3.04
N TYR A 115 4.24 12.10 2.52
CA TYR A 115 4.43 12.77 1.23
C TYR A 115 3.88 14.20 1.28
N ALA A 116 4.27 15.03 0.33
CA ALA A 116 3.73 16.38 0.21
C ALA A 116 2.44 16.36 -0.64
N THR A 117 1.39 17.02 -0.14
CA THR A 117 0.19 17.31 -0.93
C THR A 117 0.53 18.21 -2.13
N PRO A 118 -0.39 18.40 -3.09
CA PRO A 118 -0.20 19.35 -4.18
C PRO A 118 0.13 20.78 -3.68
N GLU A 119 -0.41 21.17 -2.53
CA GLU A 119 -0.17 22.47 -1.88
C GLU A 119 1.15 22.51 -1.08
N GLY A 120 1.93 21.43 -1.10
CA GLY A 120 3.20 21.35 -0.38
C GLY A 120 3.09 20.97 1.10
N THR A 121 1.89 20.72 1.62
CA THR A 121 1.69 20.33 3.03
C THR A 121 2.08 18.85 3.23
N PRO A 122 2.95 18.52 4.21
CA PRO A 122 3.28 17.14 4.50
C PRO A 122 2.10 16.42 5.16
N VAL A 123 1.79 15.23 4.65
CA VAL A 123 0.78 14.33 5.21
C VAL A 123 1.36 12.94 5.37
N PHE A 124 0.83 12.18 6.34
CA PHE A 124 1.15 10.77 6.51
C PHE A 124 -0.04 9.91 6.04
N ASP A 125 0.19 8.98 5.13
CA ASP A 125 -0.88 8.22 4.52
C ASP A 125 -0.43 6.85 3.96
N VAL A 126 -1.40 6.07 3.45
CA VAL A 126 -1.12 4.86 2.66
C VAL A 126 -0.53 5.26 1.30
N ASN A 127 0.50 4.56 0.85
CA ASN A 127 1.29 4.93 -0.32
C ASN A 127 1.21 3.96 -1.49
N ASP A 128 0.76 2.73 -1.29
CA ASP A 128 0.67 1.71 -2.33
C ASP A 128 -0.74 1.13 -2.41
N PHE A 129 -1.29 1.10 -3.62
CA PHE A 129 -2.65 0.68 -3.94
C PHE A 129 -2.68 -0.34 -5.08
N ASP A 130 -1.57 -1.03 -5.37
CA ASP A 130 -1.50 -2.00 -6.47
C ASP A 130 -2.57 -3.09 -6.33
N GLU A 131 -2.92 -3.47 -5.10
CA GLU A 131 -3.91 -4.52 -4.79
C GLU A 131 -5.29 -3.98 -4.36
N THR A 132 -5.52 -2.67 -4.41
CA THR A 132 -6.76 -2.06 -3.91
C THR A 132 -8.02 -2.62 -4.60
N LEU A 133 -9.03 -2.94 -3.80
CA LEU A 133 -10.31 -3.50 -4.26
C LEU A 133 -11.40 -3.29 -3.19
N PRO A 134 -12.69 -3.29 -3.52
CA PRO A 134 -13.73 -3.45 -2.51
C PRO A 134 -13.62 -4.81 -1.82
N GLY A 135 -13.36 -4.81 -0.51
CA GLY A 135 -13.15 -6.04 0.28
C GLY A 135 -13.52 -5.89 1.74
N PRO A 136 -13.43 -6.98 2.54
CA PRO A 136 -13.65 -6.94 3.97
C PRO A 136 -12.63 -6.04 4.67
N PHE A 137 -13.09 -5.13 5.53
CA PHE A 137 -12.22 -4.14 6.17
C PHE A 137 -11.13 -4.77 7.03
N GLU A 138 -11.43 -5.90 7.65
CA GLU A 138 -10.55 -6.63 8.55
C GLU A 138 -9.32 -7.22 7.84
N TRP A 139 -9.35 -7.38 6.52
CA TRP A 139 -8.19 -7.88 5.78
C TRP A 139 -7.02 -6.91 5.85
N ASP A 140 -7.27 -5.62 5.65
CA ASP A 140 -6.24 -4.60 5.81
C ASP A 140 -5.75 -4.49 7.26
N VAL A 141 -6.66 -4.54 8.25
CA VAL A 141 -6.31 -4.47 9.66
C VAL A 141 -5.45 -5.66 10.09
N LYS A 142 -5.83 -6.88 9.67
CA LYS A 142 -5.09 -8.11 9.94
C LYS A 142 -3.71 -8.09 9.30
N ARG A 143 -3.62 -7.61 8.04
CA ARG A 143 -2.34 -7.52 7.35
C ARG A 143 -1.39 -6.50 7.98
N LEU A 144 -1.90 -5.34 8.38
CA LEU A 144 -1.11 -4.35 9.13
C LEU A 144 -0.61 -4.92 10.45
N ALA A 145 -1.49 -5.53 11.24
CA ALA A 145 -1.13 -6.09 12.54
C ALA A 145 -0.09 -7.22 12.42
N ALA A 146 -0.29 -8.17 11.49
CA ALA A 146 0.67 -9.24 11.22
C ALA A 146 2.04 -8.67 10.77
N SER A 147 2.03 -7.67 9.89
CA SER A 147 3.27 -7.03 9.43
C SER A 147 4.06 -6.36 10.55
N LEU A 148 3.37 -5.78 11.54
CA LEU A 148 3.99 -5.18 12.72
C LEU A 148 4.56 -6.24 13.67
N ALA A 149 3.86 -7.36 13.86
CA ALA A 149 4.36 -8.48 14.67
C ALA A 149 5.64 -9.07 14.06
N VAL A 150 5.62 -9.36 12.74
CA VAL A 150 6.79 -9.89 12.02
C VAL A 150 7.95 -8.89 12.03
N ALA A 151 7.70 -7.62 11.74
CA ALA A 151 8.74 -6.59 11.74
C ALA A 151 9.34 -6.38 13.13
N GLY A 152 8.52 -6.45 14.19
CA GLY A 152 9.00 -6.41 15.57
C GLY A 152 9.97 -7.55 15.86
N ARG A 153 9.61 -8.80 15.51
CA ARG A 153 10.51 -9.96 15.69
C ARG A 153 11.81 -9.82 14.90
N VAL A 154 11.73 -9.37 13.63
CA VAL A 154 12.92 -9.12 12.81
C VAL A 154 13.82 -8.03 13.42
N ALA A 155 13.24 -7.06 14.12
CA ALA A 155 13.97 -6.03 14.85
C ALA A 155 14.51 -6.50 16.20
N GLY A 156 14.25 -7.74 16.62
CA GLY A 156 14.73 -8.31 17.90
C GLY A 156 13.75 -8.18 19.07
N ALA A 157 12.51 -7.71 18.82
CA ALA A 157 11.49 -7.64 19.85
C ALA A 157 11.06 -9.02 20.35
N SER A 158 10.78 -9.15 21.62
CA SER A 158 10.14 -10.32 22.21
C SER A 158 8.71 -10.52 21.67
N ASP A 159 8.15 -11.73 21.78
CA ASP A 159 6.77 -12.01 21.40
C ASP A 159 5.76 -11.10 22.11
N ARG A 160 6.04 -10.75 23.37
CA ARG A 160 5.21 -9.80 24.13
C ARG A 160 5.22 -8.41 23.48
N GLU A 161 6.38 -7.93 23.07
CA GLU A 161 6.53 -6.63 22.42
C GLU A 161 5.96 -6.65 21.00
N ALA A 162 6.20 -7.70 20.23
CA ALA A 162 5.60 -7.88 18.89
C ALA A 162 4.06 -7.89 18.95
N ARG A 163 3.48 -8.63 19.92
CA ARG A 163 2.03 -8.62 20.20
C ARG A 163 1.54 -7.21 20.56
N LEU A 164 2.30 -6.48 21.36
CA LEU A 164 1.95 -5.11 21.76
C LEU A 164 1.93 -4.16 20.55
N LEU A 165 2.85 -4.29 19.60
CA LEU A 165 2.86 -3.52 18.35
C LEU A 165 1.58 -3.76 17.55
N ALA A 166 1.23 -5.01 17.31
CA ALA A 166 0.00 -5.39 16.60
C ALA A 166 -1.24 -4.84 17.31
N ARG A 167 -1.33 -5.02 18.63
CA ARG A 167 -2.44 -4.50 19.45
C ARG A 167 -2.51 -2.98 19.44
N THR A 168 -1.37 -2.29 19.44
CA THR A 168 -1.31 -0.83 19.37
C THR A 168 -1.91 -0.31 18.07
N ALA A 169 -1.61 -0.93 16.94
CA ALA A 169 -2.19 -0.56 15.65
C ALA A 169 -3.70 -0.78 15.65
N ALA A 170 -4.18 -1.97 16.05
CA ALA A 170 -5.61 -2.31 16.10
C ALA A 170 -6.38 -1.38 17.04
N LYS A 171 -5.85 -1.08 18.25
CA LYS A 171 -6.44 -0.14 19.20
C LYS A 171 -6.58 1.28 18.63
N ASN A 172 -5.52 1.78 17.99
CA ASN A 172 -5.54 3.12 17.41
C ASN A 172 -6.44 3.18 16.18
N TYR A 173 -6.52 2.12 15.37
CA TYR A 173 -7.49 1.97 14.30
C TYR A 173 -8.93 2.09 14.84
N ARG A 174 -9.33 1.24 15.79
CA ARG A 174 -10.67 1.21 16.37
C ARG A 174 -11.04 2.55 16.98
N ARG A 175 -10.19 3.10 17.85
CA ARG A 175 -10.46 4.37 18.55
C ARG A 175 -10.60 5.55 17.58
N HIS A 176 -9.70 5.64 16.61
CA HIS A 176 -9.74 6.75 15.66
C HIS A 176 -10.93 6.63 14.70
N LEU A 177 -11.29 5.39 14.30
CA LEU A 177 -12.48 5.16 13.50
C LEU A 177 -13.76 5.55 14.26
N GLY A 178 -13.84 5.23 15.56
CA GLY A 178 -14.95 5.68 16.42
C GLY A 178 -15.07 7.20 16.50
N GLN A 179 -13.96 7.93 16.55
CA GLN A 179 -13.96 9.39 16.50
C GLN A 179 -14.48 9.91 15.15
N LEU A 180 -14.01 9.32 14.04
CA LEU A 180 -14.40 9.71 12.69
C LEU A 180 -15.87 9.38 12.39
N ALA A 181 -16.42 8.33 13.01
CA ALA A 181 -17.83 7.94 12.89
C ALA A 181 -18.81 9.00 13.42
N LEU A 182 -18.35 9.86 14.32
CA LEU A 182 -19.15 10.96 14.91
C LEU A 182 -19.11 12.24 14.06
N LEU A 183 -18.26 12.32 13.06
CA LEU A 183 -18.12 13.47 12.18
C LEU A 183 -19.16 13.42 11.05
N SER A 184 -19.50 14.58 10.51
CA SER A 184 -20.24 14.64 9.25
C SER A 184 -19.44 14.00 8.11
N PRO A 185 -20.09 13.54 7.03
CA PRO A 185 -19.38 12.95 5.89
C PRO A 185 -18.28 13.85 5.29
N LEU A 186 -18.51 15.17 5.24
CA LEU A 186 -17.54 16.12 4.71
C LEU A 186 -16.34 16.31 5.65
N GLU A 187 -16.58 16.36 6.96
CA GLU A 187 -15.49 16.45 7.96
C GLU A 187 -14.65 15.18 7.96
N ALA A 188 -15.27 13.99 7.95
CA ALA A 188 -14.56 12.71 7.84
C ALA A 188 -13.75 12.63 6.53
N TRP A 189 -14.33 13.07 5.41
CA TRP A 189 -13.66 13.12 4.11
C TRP A 189 -12.44 14.04 4.11
N SER A 190 -12.54 15.20 4.75
CA SER A 190 -11.49 16.22 4.80
C SER A 190 -10.44 15.95 5.88
N SER A 191 -10.67 14.97 6.75
CA SER A 191 -9.76 14.59 7.83
C SER A 191 -8.39 14.18 7.30
N ARG A 192 -7.35 14.62 7.98
CA ARG A 192 -5.93 14.31 7.67
C ARG A 192 -5.22 13.90 8.95
N ILE A 193 -4.17 13.09 8.80
CA ILE A 193 -3.29 12.79 9.93
C ILE A 193 -2.30 13.95 10.08
N ASP A 194 -2.43 14.68 11.18
CA ASP A 194 -1.46 15.70 11.58
C ASP A 194 -0.18 15.01 12.07
N LEU A 195 0.81 14.91 11.17
CA LEU A 195 2.08 14.29 11.50
C LEU A 195 2.87 15.13 12.51
N ALA A 196 2.80 16.45 12.44
CA ALA A 196 3.52 17.34 13.35
C ALA A 196 2.98 17.22 14.78
N GLY A 197 1.64 17.24 14.93
CA GLY A 197 0.97 16.99 16.20
C GLY A 197 1.26 15.59 16.73
N ALA A 198 1.16 14.56 15.89
CA ALA A 198 1.47 13.19 16.29
C ALA A 198 2.94 13.03 16.79
N ILE A 199 3.88 13.73 16.17
CA ILE A 199 5.28 13.73 16.63
C ILE A 199 5.42 14.50 17.97
N ALA A 200 4.69 15.59 18.15
CA ALA A 200 4.70 16.36 19.41
C ALA A 200 4.19 15.55 20.60
N ASP A 201 3.23 14.65 20.36
CA ASP A 201 2.64 13.76 21.36
C ASP A 201 3.53 12.58 21.79
N ILE A 202 4.74 12.44 21.21
CA ILE A 202 5.67 11.37 21.62
C ILE A 202 6.22 11.67 23.02
N ASP A 203 5.99 10.78 23.99
CA ASP A 203 6.41 10.94 25.38
C ASP A 203 7.94 11.06 25.53
N SER A 204 8.69 10.23 24.79
CA SER A 204 10.16 10.22 24.88
C SER A 204 10.78 11.41 24.13
N PRO A 205 11.44 12.36 24.83
CA PRO A 205 12.09 13.51 24.18
C PRO A 205 13.17 13.12 23.16
N ASN A 206 13.89 12.02 23.42
CA ASN A 206 14.94 11.53 22.53
C ASN A 206 14.37 10.96 21.22
N ILE A 207 13.30 10.16 21.31
CA ILE A 207 12.61 9.61 20.15
C ILE A 207 11.97 10.74 19.35
N ARG A 208 11.27 11.65 20.03
CA ARG A 208 10.65 12.85 19.42
C ARG A 208 11.67 13.64 18.62
N ARG A 209 12.81 13.99 19.20
CA ARG A 209 13.88 14.76 18.53
C ARG A 209 14.44 14.04 17.32
N LYS A 210 14.67 12.71 17.42
CA LYS A 210 15.15 11.91 16.28
C LYS A 210 14.16 11.92 15.13
N ILE A 211 12.88 11.72 15.39
CA ILE A 211 11.82 11.71 14.35
C ILE A 211 11.66 13.12 13.77
N GLN A 212 11.65 14.18 14.58
CA GLN A 212 11.60 15.58 14.10
C GLN A 212 12.78 15.90 13.17
N THR A 213 14.00 15.54 13.56
CA THR A 213 15.19 15.78 12.74
C THR A 213 15.11 15.06 11.40
N ARG A 214 14.66 13.79 11.39
CA ARG A 214 14.48 13.01 10.16
C ARG A 214 13.38 13.58 9.28
N HIS A 215 12.26 13.96 9.86
CA HIS A 215 11.16 14.58 9.15
C HIS A 215 11.60 15.89 8.49
N ALA A 216 12.27 16.77 9.22
CA ALA A 216 12.79 18.02 8.67
C ALA A 216 13.83 17.79 7.56
N ALA A 217 14.74 16.83 7.73
CA ALA A 217 15.71 16.45 6.71
C ALA A 217 15.04 15.87 5.46
N ALA A 218 14.01 15.04 5.63
CA ALA A 218 13.25 14.46 4.53
C ALA A 218 12.45 15.52 3.76
N LEU A 219 11.82 16.49 4.44
CA LEU A 219 11.14 17.62 3.81
C LEU A 219 12.11 18.49 3.01
N LYS A 220 13.26 18.84 3.61
CA LYS A 220 14.32 19.61 2.92
C LYS A 220 14.83 18.85 1.70
N ALA A 221 15.01 17.54 1.79
CA ALA A 221 15.47 16.72 0.70
C ALA A 221 14.39 16.53 -0.40
N ALA A 222 13.11 16.54 -0.05
CA ALA A 222 12.01 16.45 -1.01
C ALA A 222 11.87 17.69 -1.89
N THR A 223 12.28 18.86 -1.40
CA THR A 223 12.35 20.09 -2.19
C THR A 223 13.54 20.12 -3.16
N GLN A 224 14.51 19.21 -2.99
CA GLN A 224 15.68 19.08 -3.85
C GLN A 224 15.50 17.90 -4.83
N HIS A 225 14.54 17.97 -5.73
CA HIS A 225 14.06 16.90 -6.62
C HIS A 225 15.09 16.23 -7.56
N TYR A 226 16.38 16.58 -7.49
CA TYR A 226 17.31 16.39 -8.59
C TYR A 226 18.32 15.24 -8.44
N ALA A 227 18.19 14.38 -7.44
CA ALA A 227 19.14 13.25 -7.28
C ALA A 227 19.09 12.23 -8.44
N LEU A 228 17.98 12.19 -9.18
CA LEU A 228 17.78 11.29 -10.33
C LEU A 228 17.93 11.99 -11.67
N VAL A 229 18.13 13.30 -11.73
CA VAL A 229 18.29 14.04 -12.96
C VAL A 229 19.62 14.76 -13.00
N GLU A 230 20.14 14.95 -14.19
CA GLU A 230 21.36 15.70 -14.44
C GLU A 230 21.24 16.53 -15.72
N ARG A 231 22.06 17.57 -15.84
CA ARG A 231 22.23 18.29 -17.11
C ARG A 231 23.43 17.72 -17.84
N LYS A 232 23.20 17.30 -19.09
CA LYS A 232 24.26 16.86 -20.00
C LYS A 232 24.11 17.62 -21.31
N ASN A 233 25.16 18.36 -21.71
CA ASN A 233 25.12 19.20 -22.92
C ASN A 233 23.92 20.16 -22.97
N SER A 234 23.62 20.84 -21.85
CA SER A 234 22.48 21.76 -21.66
C SER A 234 21.10 21.09 -21.59
N ASP A 235 20.97 19.79 -21.85
CA ASP A 235 19.73 19.05 -21.76
C ASP A 235 19.58 18.32 -20.42
N TRP A 236 18.34 18.24 -19.95
CA TRP A 236 17.97 17.43 -18.80
C TRP A 236 17.87 15.96 -19.16
N ARG A 237 18.51 15.07 -18.37
CA ARG A 237 18.43 13.62 -18.49
C ARG A 237 18.25 12.93 -17.15
N ILE A 238 17.70 11.71 -17.19
CA ILE A 238 17.64 10.81 -16.03
C ILE A 238 19.03 10.19 -15.87
N ARG A 239 19.56 10.22 -14.65
CA ARG A 239 20.85 9.63 -14.32
C ARG A 239 20.73 8.11 -14.18
N ASP A 240 21.57 7.38 -14.92
CA ASP A 240 21.69 5.94 -14.69
C ASP A 240 22.26 5.63 -13.31
N LYS A 241 21.62 4.68 -12.64
CA LYS A 241 22.05 4.08 -11.35
C LYS A 241 21.76 2.59 -11.37
N PRO A 242 22.45 1.80 -12.18
CA PRO A 242 22.21 0.36 -12.23
C PRO A 242 22.43 -0.30 -10.86
N PRO A 243 21.66 -1.31 -10.50
CA PRO A 243 20.55 -1.90 -11.27
C PRO A 243 19.22 -1.21 -11.03
N LEU A 244 19.16 -0.10 -10.30
CA LEU A 244 17.93 0.55 -9.86
C LEU A 244 17.25 1.40 -10.93
N VAL A 245 18.05 2.17 -11.69
CA VAL A 245 17.58 3.04 -12.78
C VAL A 245 18.55 2.89 -13.95
N HIS A 246 18.04 2.59 -15.12
CA HIS A 246 18.84 2.45 -16.33
C HIS A 246 18.00 2.60 -17.59
N HIS A 247 18.62 3.07 -18.66
CA HIS A 247 18.02 3.15 -19.98
C HIS A 247 18.06 1.76 -20.64
N LEU A 248 16.92 1.35 -21.20
CA LEU A 248 16.77 0.10 -21.95
C LEU A 248 16.07 0.42 -23.27
N SER A 249 16.79 0.33 -24.37
CA SER A 249 16.32 0.68 -25.72
C SER A 249 15.01 -0.01 -26.13
N HIS A 250 14.79 -1.24 -25.67
CA HIS A 250 13.57 -2.02 -25.97
C HIS A 250 12.35 -1.63 -25.13
N HIS A 251 12.54 -1.02 -23.96
CA HIS A 251 11.43 -0.67 -23.06
C HIS A 251 11.00 0.80 -23.17
N GLU A 252 11.82 1.65 -23.77
CA GLU A 252 11.52 3.05 -24.01
C GLU A 252 10.30 3.22 -24.93
N SER A 253 10.20 2.40 -25.99
CA SER A 253 9.07 2.44 -26.92
C SER A 253 7.72 2.14 -26.22
N HIS A 254 7.68 1.18 -25.32
CA HIS A 254 6.47 0.84 -24.54
C HIS A 254 6.05 1.98 -23.60
N ALA A 255 7.03 2.62 -22.96
CA ALA A 255 6.76 3.79 -22.14
C ALA A 255 6.25 4.97 -22.97
N HIS A 256 6.80 5.20 -24.15
CA HIS A 256 6.33 6.23 -25.07
C HIS A 256 4.87 6.05 -25.46
N GLN A 257 4.48 4.82 -25.83
CA GLN A 257 3.09 4.51 -26.22
C GLN A 257 2.12 4.62 -25.04
N ALA A 258 2.53 4.19 -23.84
CA ALA A 258 1.71 4.31 -22.64
C ALA A 258 1.45 5.77 -22.26
N PHE A 259 2.40 6.69 -22.45
CA PHE A 259 2.17 8.11 -22.20
C PHE A 259 1.26 8.79 -23.23
N ALA A 260 1.13 8.24 -24.43
CA ALA A 260 0.31 8.87 -25.48
C ALA A 260 -1.19 8.97 -25.13
N SER A 261 -1.75 7.93 -24.46
CA SER A 261 -3.17 7.91 -24.05
C SER A 261 -3.42 8.39 -22.62
N TYR A 262 -2.36 8.52 -21.82
CA TYR A 262 -2.44 8.91 -20.41
C TYR A 262 -3.10 10.29 -20.21
N ALA A 263 -2.71 11.30 -21.00
CA ALA A 263 -3.21 12.67 -20.86
C ALA A 263 -4.75 12.74 -20.96
N GLY A 264 -5.36 11.88 -21.79
CA GLY A 264 -6.82 11.79 -21.95
C GLY A 264 -7.56 11.27 -20.69
N THR A 265 -6.86 10.69 -19.71
CA THR A 265 -7.45 10.19 -18.46
C THR A 265 -7.35 11.20 -17.30
N LEU A 266 -6.67 12.31 -17.52
CA LEU A 266 -6.59 13.41 -16.56
C LEU A 266 -7.83 14.29 -16.61
N GLN A 267 -8.16 14.90 -15.48
CA GLN A 267 -9.11 16.02 -15.47
C GLN A 267 -8.56 17.16 -16.34
N GLU A 268 -9.43 17.97 -16.90
CA GLU A 268 -9.06 18.98 -17.91
C GLU A 268 -8.04 19.98 -17.38
N ASP A 269 -8.22 20.48 -16.16
CA ASP A 269 -7.29 21.38 -15.49
C ASP A 269 -5.88 20.77 -15.30
N ARG A 270 -5.82 19.47 -15.06
CA ARG A 270 -4.57 18.70 -14.92
C ARG A 270 -3.89 18.44 -16.26
N ARG A 271 -4.69 18.24 -17.30
CA ARG A 271 -4.18 18.10 -18.67
C ARG A 271 -3.55 19.42 -19.15
N VAL A 272 -4.22 20.57 -18.94
CA VAL A 272 -3.67 21.90 -19.25
C VAL A 272 -2.36 22.16 -18.49
N LEU A 273 -2.26 21.71 -17.23
CA LEU A 273 -1.00 21.79 -16.49
C LEU A 273 0.10 20.91 -17.10
N LEU A 274 -0.24 19.67 -17.50
CA LEU A 274 0.71 18.73 -18.11
C LEU A 274 1.23 19.25 -19.47
N GLU A 275 0.40 19.91 -20.26
CA GLU A 275 0.75 20.50 -21.57
C GLU A 275 1.84 21.56 -21.50
N ARG A 276 2.10 22.12 -20.30
CA ARG A 276 3.24 23.05 -20.06
C ARG A 276 4.59 22.33 -19.90
N TYR A 277 4.59 21.01 -20.01
CA TYR A 277 5.79 20.19 -19.82
C TYR A 277 6.05 19.34 -21.05
N HIS A 278 7.29 19.34 -21.50
CA HIS A 278 7.75 18.52 -22.63
C HIS A 278 8.55 17.33 -22.15
N ARG A 279 8.19 16.14 -22.61
CA ARG A 279 8.94 14.93 -22.28
C ARG A 279 10.33 14.98 -22.89
N ARG A 280 11.36 14.74 -22.07
CA ARG A 280 12.77 14.77 -22.45
C ARG A 280 13.43 13.40 -22.43
N ASP A 281 13.07 12.57 -21.44
CA ASP A 281 13.77 11.31 -21.20
C ASP A 281 12.88 10.28 -20.54
N VAL A 282 13.21 8.98 -20.69
CA VAL A 282 12.50 7.86 -20.05
C VAL A 282 13.52 6.79 -19.67
N ALA A 283 13.47 6.31 -18.43
CA ALA A 283 14.32 5.22 -17.96
C ALA A 283 13.52 4.14 -17.22
N PHE A 284 13.94 2.91 -17.30
CA PHE A 284 13.40 1.81 -16.50
C PHE A 284 13.81 1.98 -15.04
N LYS A 285 12.89 1.66 -14.11
CA LYS A 285 13.14 1.75 -12.67
C LYS A 285 12.73 0.45 -11.96
N THR A 286 13.69 -0.20 -11.31
CA THR A 286 13.38 -1.31 -10.41
C THR A 286 12.78 -0.79 -9.11
N VAL A 287 11.60 -1.30 -8.74
CA VAL A 287 10.82 -0.86 -7.57
C VAL A 287 10.87 -1.86 -6.40
N GLY A 288 10.12 -1.61 -5.32
CA GLY A 288 10.12 -2.37 -4.07
C GLY A 288 9.74 -3.86 -4.20
N VAL A 289 9.86 -4.64 -3.11
CA VAL A 289 9.78 -6.12 -3.08
C VAL A 289 8.50 -6.66 -3.73
N GLY A 290 7.33 -6.11 -3.42
CA GLY A 290 6.04 -6.55 -3.96
C GLY A 290 5.94 -6.37 -5.48
N SER A 291 6.45 -5.25 -5.98
CA SER A 291 6.36 -4.87 -7.40
C SER A 291 7.60 -5.27 -8.23
N VAL A 292 8.60 -6.01 -7.69
CA VAL A 292 9.71 -6.50 -8.52
C VAL A 292 9.20 -7.47 -9.57
N GLY A 293 9.59 -7.22 -10.82
CA GLY A 293 9.17 -8.02 -11.97
C GLY A 293 7.95 -7.48 -12.70
N THR A 294 7.23 -6.46 -12.18
CA THR A 294 6.29 -5.68 -12.98
C THR A 294 7.02 -4.56 -13.69
N PHE A 295 6.48 -4.10 -14.82
CA PHE A 295 7.08 -2.99 -15.55
C PHE A 295 6.94 -1.69 -14.75
N CYS A 296 8.05 -1.00 -14.56
CA CYS A 296 8.07 0.32 -13.97
C CYS A 296 9.08 1.20 -14.69
N ALA A 297 8.68 2.38 -15.10
CA ALA A 297 9.54 3.39 -15.70
C ALA A 297 9.33 4.75 -15.04
N ILE A 298 10.30 5.62 -15.23
CA ILE A 298 10.21 7.05 -14.90
C ILE A 298 10.38 7.84 -16.19
N ALA A 299 9.58 8.88 -16.34
CA ALA A 299 9.68 9.83 -17.44
C ALA A 299 10.01 11.22 -16.91
N LEU A 300 10.98 11.85 -17.51
CA LEU A 300 11.37 13.22 -17.24
C LEU A 300 10.64 14.15 -18.21
N PHE A 301 9.92 15.08 -17.65
CA PHE A 301 9.32 16.20 -18.35
C PHE A 301 10.01 17.49 -17.89
N VAL A 302 10.08 18.49 -18.75
CA VAL A 302 10.67 19.79 -18.42
C VAL A 302 9.76 20.86 -18.97
N SER A 303 9.43 21.85 -18.16
CA SER A 303 8.65 23.02 -18.57
C SER A 303 9.50 23.99 -19.41
N ASP A 304 8.87 24.96 -20.07
CA ASP A 304 9.56 25.94 -20.89
C ASP A 304 10.55 26.82 -20.12
N ASP A 305 10.29 27.04 -18.83
CA ASP A 305 11.20 27.74 -17.91
C ASP A 305 12.26 26.82 -17.26
N GLY A 306 12.34 25.56 -17.70
CA GLY A 306 13.38 24.61 -17.31
C GLY A 306 13.13 23.86 -16.01
N ALA A 307 11.90 23.88 -15.46
CA ALA A 307 11.56 23.14 -14.26
C ALA A 307 11.30 21.66 -14.57
N PRO A 308 12.02 20.68 -13.95
CA PRO A 308 11.82 19.27 -14.20
C PRO A 308 10.63 18.71 -13.41
N LEU A 309 9.92 17.78 -14.04
CA LEU A 309 8.85 16.97 -13.47
C LEU A 309 9.15 15.49 -13.75
N LEU A 310 9.21 14.66 -12.72
CA LEU A 310 9.36 13.21 -12.86
C LEU A 310 8.01 12.52 -12.65
N LEU A 311 7.54 11.83 -13.67
CA LEU A 311 6.38 10.95 -13.60
C LEU A 311 6.84 9.49 -13.58
N GLN A 312 6.24 8.70 -12.69
CA GLN A 312 6.40 7.26 -12.62
C GLN A 312 5.24 6.59 -13.35
N ILE A 313 5.53 5.67 -14.24
CA ILE A 313 4.56 4.75 -14.83
C ILE A 313 4.79 3.36 -14.25
N LYS A 314 3.71 2.75 -13.71
CA LYS A 314 3.73 1.38 -13.17
C LYS A 314 2.69 0.53 -13.84
N GLU A 315 3.07 -0.70 -14.18
CA GLU A 315 2.12 -1.71 -14.62
C GLU A 315 1.13 -2.04 -13.52
N ALA A 316 -0.15 -2.07 -13.87
CA ALA A 316 -1.24 -2.48 -13.00
C ALA A 316 -1.76 -3.85 -13.48
N GLN A 317 -1.62 -4.86 -12.63
CA GLN A 317 -2.14 -6.20 -12.87
C GLN A 317 -3.47 -6.40 -12.16
N GLN A 318 -4.14 -7.51 -12.40
CA GLN A 318 -5.30 -7.94 -11.63
C GLN A 318 -4.94 -8.02 -10.15
N SER A 319 -5.83 -7.53 -9.26
CA SER A 319 -5.60 -7.62 -7.83
C SER A 319 -5.62 -9.08 -7.35
N VAL A 320 -4.69 -9.44 -6.48
CA VAL A 320 -4.68 -10.76 -5.82
C VAL A 320 -5.94 -11.01 -4.98
N LEU A 321 -6.67 -9.96 -4.62
CA LEU A 321 -7.93 -10.06 -3.88
C LEU A 321 -9.11 -10.49 -4.76
N GLU A 322 -9.05 -10.31 -6.09
CA GLU A 322 -10.20 -10.56 -6.99
C GLU A 322 -10.66 -12.02 -6.95
N ALA A 323 -9.76 -12.96 -6.73
CA ALA A 323 -10.10 -14.37 -6.58
C ALA A 323 -10.98 -14.67 -5.36
N PHE A 324 -11.02 -13.78 -4.36
CA PHE A 324 -11.67 -14.02 -3.08
C PHE A 324 -12.72 -12.95 -2.72
N ALA A 325 -12.50 -11.72 -3.15
CA ALA A 325 -13.39 -10.60 -2.84
C ALA A 325 -14.33 -10.23 -4.00
N GLY A 326 -14.22 -10.89 -5.15
CA GLY A 326 -14.98 -10.63 -6.37
C GLY A 326 -14.20 -9.76 -7.36
N ALA A 327 -14.59 -9.82 -8.62
CA ALA A 327 -13.91 -9.13 -9.71
C ALA A 327 -14.00 -7.59 -9.56
N SER A 328 -12.99 -6.90 -10.06
CA SER A 328 -12.99 -5.44 -10.18
C SER A 328 -14.15 -4.97 -11.09
N ALA A 329 -14.80 -3.87 -10.70
CA ALA A 329 -15.78 -3.19 -11.56
C ALA A 329 -15.12 -2.44 -12.74
N TYR A 330 -13.81 -2.28 -12.72
CA TYR A 330 -13.04 -1.59 -13.76
C TYR A 330 -12.34 -2.60 -14.66
N SER A 331 -12.56 -2.49 -15.96
CA SER A 331 -11.87 -3.30 -16.97
C SER A 331 -10.38 -2.94 -17.09
N ASN A 332 -10.01 -1.71 -16.75
CA ASN A 332 -8.63 -1.24 -16.72
C ASN A 332 -8.09 -1.27 -15.29
N HIS A 333 -7.09 -2.14 -15.02
CA HIS A 333 -6.52 -2.27 -13.70
C HIS A 333 -5.80 -1.00 -13.22
N GLY A 334 -5.25 -0.17 -14.12
CA GLY A 334 -4.71 1.14 -13.78
C GLY A 334 -5.80 2.08 -13.24
N GLN A 335 -6.99 2.07 -13.85
CA GLN A 335 -8.15 2.81 -13.36
C GLN A 335 -8.56 2.33 -11.96
N ARG A 336 -8.59 1.01 -11.71
CA ARG A 336 -8.87 0.43 -10.39
C ARG A 336 -7.93 1.00 -9.33
N VAL A 337 -6.61 0.99 -9.59
CA VAL A 337 -5.60 1.54 -8.68
C VAL A 337 -5.85 3.02 -8.39
N ILE A 338 -6.05 3.83 -9.43
CA ILE A 338 -6.24 5.28 -9.30
C ILE A 338 -7.51 5.62 -8.52
N VAL A 339 -8.61 4.92 -8.79
CA VAL A 339 -9.87 5.17 -8.08
C VAL A 339 -9.73 4.79 -6.61
N GLY A 340 -9.12 3.65 -6.29
CA GLY A 340 -8.88 3.26 -4.91
C GLY A 340 -7.97 4.25 -4.18
N GLU A 341 -6.89 4.70 -4.81
CA GLU A 341 -6.01 5.72 -4.23
C GLU A 341 -6.77 7.02 -3.95
N ARG A 342 -7.59 7.51 -4.89
CA ARG A 342 -8.40 8.73 -4.72
C ARG A 342 -9.47 8.60 -3.63
N MET A 343 -10.02 7.41 -3.44
CA MET A 343 -11.00 7.15 -2.37
C MET A 343 -10.35 7.16 -1.00
N MET A 344 -9.19 6.55 -0.85
CA MET A 344 -8.58 6.30 0.44
C MET A 344 -7.62 7.40 0.90
N GLN A 345 -6.82 8.02 0.02
CA GLN A 345 -5.87 9.05 0.40
C GLN A 345 -6.52 10.39 0.74
N ALA A 346 -5.97 11.10 1.72
CA ALA A 346 -6.42 12.43 2.12
C ALA A 346 -6.16 13.50 1.05
N ALA A 347 -5.06 13.36 0.32
CA ALA A 347 -4.69 14.21 -0.80
C ALA A 347 -3.98 13.37 -1.85
N THR A 348 -4.41 13.47 -3.11
CA THR A 348 -3.83 12.71 -4.21
C THR A 348 -2.98 13.59 -5.11
N ASP A 349 -2.06 12.97 -5.80
CA ASP A 349 -1.22 13.61 -6.80
C ASP A 349 -2.08 14.20 -7.95
N VAL A 350 -1.72 15.40 -8.39
CA VAL A 350 -2.43 16.10 -9.47
C VAL A 350 -2.29 15.39 -10.83
N PHE A 351 -1.20 14.65 -11.04
CA PHE A 351 -0.93 13.90 -12.27
C PHE A 351 -1.36 12.44 -12.19
N LEU A 352 -2.19 12.08 -11.21
CA LEU A 352 -2.67 10.71 -11.03
C LEU A 352 -3.66 10.34 -12.14
N GLY A 353 -3.27 9.38 -13.00
CA GLY A 353 -4.08 8.92 -14.13
C GLY A 353 -3.67 7.50 -14.56
N TRP A 354 -4.32 6.96 -15.58
CA TRP A 354 -4.09 5.60 -16.05
C TRP A 354 -3.97 5.56 -17.58
N THR A 355 -3.49 4.43 -18.09
CA THR A 355 -3.37 4.21 -19.53
C THR A 355 -3.36 2.71 -19.84
N GLN A 356 -3.48 2.38 -21.09
CA GLN A 356 -3.31 1.04 -21.63
C GLN A 356 -2.31 1.08 -22.79
N ASN A 357 -1.39 0.15 -22.84
CA ASN A 357 -0.53 -0.01 -24.00
C ASN A 357 -1.35 -0.64 -25.13
N PRO A 358 -1.53 0.04 -26.28
CA PRO A 358 -2.38 -0.45 -27.37
C PRO A 358 -1.80 -1.67 -28.10
N VAL A 359 -0.49 -1.94 -27.96
CA VAL A 359 0.19 -3.03 -28.67
C VAL A 359 0.07 -4.35 -27.90
N ASN A 360 0.28 -4.34 -26.59
CA ASN A 360 0.31 -5.56 -25.78
C ASN A 360 -0.84 -5.66 -24.77
N GLY A 361 -1.77 -4.67 -24.75
CA GLY A 361 -2.94 -4.66 -23.89
C GLY A 361 -2.66 -4.46 -22.39
N ARG A 362 -1.40 -4.27 -21.97
CA ARG A 362 -1.06 -4.09 -20.56
C ARG A 362 -1.61 -2.77 -20.03
N TYR A 363 -2.06 -2.78 -18.77
CA TYR A 363 -2.59 -1.63 -18.06
C TYR A 363 -1.54 -0.96 -17.20
N PHE A 364 -1.59 0.36 -17.11
CA PHE A 364 -0.64 1.16 -16.33
C PHE A 364 -1.37 2.27 -15.58
N TYR A 365 -0.76 2.71 -14.50
CA TYR A 365 -1.08 3.98 -13.88
C TYR A 365 0.15 4.89 -13.81
N VAL A 366 -0.12 6.18 -13.78
CA VAL A 366 0.90 7.24 -13.79
C VAL A 366 0.68 8.15 -12.60
N ARG A 367 1.77 8.51 -11.94
CA ARG A 367 1.80 9.46 -10.83
C ARG A 367 3.12 10.21 -10.79
N ARG A 368 3.20 11.30 -10.04
CA ARG A 368 4.50 11.90 -9.72
C ARG A 368 5.36 10.89 -8.98
N LEU A 369 6.64 10.90 -9.31
CA LEU A 369 7.59 10.08 -8.56
C LEU A 369 7.67 10.57 -7.12
N LYS A 370 7.21 9.75 -6.18
CA LYS A 370 7.30 10.04 -4.74
C LYS A 370 8.77 9.98 -4.30
N ASP A 371 9.17 10.92 -3.43
CA ASP A 371 10.51 10.89 -2.86
C ASP A 371 10.59 9.76 -1.80
N PRO A 372 11.45 8.75 -2.00
CA PRO A 372 11.55 7.62 -1.07
C PRO A 372 12.03 8.02 0.32
N ARG A 373 12.65 9.19 0.47
CA ARG A 373 13.15 9.69 1.76
C ARG A 373 12.03 10.09 2.71
N LEU A 374 10.87 10.51 2.18
CA LEU A 374 9.67 10.78 2.98
C LEU A 374 8.93 9.50 3.37
N ALA A 375 8.99 8.45 2.53
CA ALA A 375 8.27 7.20 2.77
C ALA A 375 8.87 6.36 3.92
N ASN A 376 10.15 6.53 4.26
CA ASN A 376 10.86 5.69 5.23
C ASN A 376 10.94 6.28 6.65
N ILE A 377 10.12 7.27 6.97
CA ILE A 377 10.07 7.81 8.33
C ILE A 377 9.43 6.76 9.26
N GLY A 378 10.21 6.19 10.18
CA GLY A 378 9.71 5.31 11.24
C GLY A 378 9.95 3.80 11.07
N THR A 379 10.47 3.32 9.92
CA THR A 379 10.67 1.86 9.72
C THR A 379 12.04 1.32 10.17
N ARG A 380 12.97 2.16 10.61
CA ARG A 380 14.37 1.77 10.80
C ARG A 380 14.85 1.59 12.26
N LEU A 381 14.04 1.93 13.26
CA LEU A 381 14.45 1.80 14.65
C LEU A 381 13.37 1.10 15.47
N GLU A 382 13.75 0.04 16.15
CA GLU A 382 12.92 -0.72 17.08
C GLU A 382 12.18 0.20 18.07
N ALA A 383 12.86 1.18 18.64
CA ALA A 383 12.29 2.15 19.59
C ALA A 383 11.20 3.07 18.97
N GLU A 384 11.11 3.20 17.64
CA GLU A 384 10.12 4.01 16.95
C GLU A 384 8.89 3.22 16.54
N LEU A 385 8.97 1.88 16.53
CA LEU A 385 7.88 1.01 16.08
C LEU A 385 6.56 1.20 16.85
N PRO A 386 6.51 1.40 18.17
CA PRO A 386 5.25 1.64 18.88
C PRO A 386 4.52 2.91 18.41
N PHE A 387 5.26 4.00 18.22
CA PHE A 387 4.71 5.24 17.66
C PHE A 387 4.22 5.02 16.23
N TYR A 388 5.02 4.35 15.41
CA TYR A 388 4.67 4.08 14.02
C TYR A 388 3.45 3.17 13.89
N ALA A 389 3.33 2.14 14.75
CA ALA A 389 2.17 1.27 14.83
C ALA A 389 0.87 2.05 15.12
N ALA A 390 0.93 2.97 16.11
CA ALA A 390 -0.19 3.84 16.43
C ALA A 390 -0.57 4.76 15.25
N LEU A 391 0.43 5.34 14.60
CA LEU A 391 0.24 6.23 13.45
C LEU A 391 -0.37 5.49 12.25
N CYS A 392 0.12 4.28 11.92
CA CYS A 392 -0.43 3.44 10.86
C CYS A 392 -1.89 3.05 11.15
N GLY A 393 -2.21 2.66 12.40
CA GLY A 393 -3.58 2.35 12.80
C GLY A 393 -4.54 3.53 12.61
N ARG A 394 -4.16 4.73 13.06
CA ARG A 394 -4.94 5.97 12.86
C ARG A 394 -5.10 6.31 11.38
N THR A 395 -4.06 6.15 10.60
CA THR A 395 -4.06 6.43 9.16
C THR A 395 -4.99 5.48 8.40
N LEU A 396 -4.95 4.18 8.72
CA LEU A 396 -5.84 3.20 8.13
C LEU A 396 -7.31 3.49 8.49
N ALA A 397 -7.59 3.84 9.74
CA ALA A 397 -8.92 4.23 10.18
C ALA A 397 -9.48 5.41 9.36
N ARG A 398 -8.65 6.45 9.14
CA ARG A 398 -9.02 7.59 8.32
C ARG A 398 -9.27 7.18 6.85
N ALA A 399 -8.42 6.32 6.29
CA ALA A 399 -8.59 5.82 4.92
C ALA A 399 -9.92 5.04 4.78
N HIS A 400 -10.21 4.16 5.73
CA HIS A 400 -11.43 3.36 5.76
C HIS A 400 -12.70 4.21 6.02
N ALA A 401 -12.62 5.25 6.86
CA ALA A 401 -13.74 6.17 7.09
C ALA A 401 -14.13 6.95 5.81
N ARG A 402 -13.17 7.22 4.91
CA ARG A 402 -13.44 7.81 3.59
C ARG A 402 -14.07 6.82 2.61
N ALA A 403 -13.65 5.56 2.72
CA ALA A 403 -13.95 4.51 1.74
C ALA A 403 -15.17 3.64 2.09
N GLY A 404 -15.71 3.78 3.31
CA GLY A 404 -16.79 2.93 3.82
C GLY A 404 -17.68 3.63 4.83
N ASP A 405 -18.43 2.82 5.56
CA ASP A 405 -19.35 3.28 6.62
C ASP A 405 -18.66 3.22 7.99
N ALA A 406 -18.05 4.33 8.40
CA ALA A 406 -17.35 4.44 9.68
C ALA A 406 -18.25 4.12 10.89
N MET A 407 -19.55 4.43 10.83
CA MET A 407 -20.49 4.16 11.91
C MET A 407 -20.77 2.65 12.06
N ALA A 408 -21.03 1.96 10.95
CA ALA A 408 -21.25 0.51 10.98
C ALA A 408 -20.00 -0.23 11.47
N LEU A 409 -18.81 0.17 11.00
CA LEU A 409 -17.53 -0.40 11.43
C LEU A 409 -17.27 -0.13 12.92
N SER A 410 -17.51 1.09 13.40
CA SER A 410 -17.36 1.45 14.81
C SER A 410 -18.31 0.66 15.70
N ALA A 411 -19.59 0.55 15.29
CA ALA A 411 -20.60 -0.23 15.99
C ALA A 411 -20.24 -1.73 16.01
N TYR A 412 -19.65 -2.27 14.93
CA TYR A 412 -19.15 -3.64 14.92
C TYR A 412 -18.02 -3.85 15.94
N MET A 413 -17.01 -3.01 15.94
CA MET A 413 -15.82 -3.18 16.81
C MET A 413 -16.10 -2.86 18.29
N GLY A 414 -17.02 -1.93 18.57
CA GLY A 414 -17.35 -1.48 19.92
C GLY A 414 -16.24 -0.66 20.59
N ASP A 415 -16.48 -0.33 21.86
CA ASP A 415 -15.62 0.57 22.64
C ASP A 415 -14.60 -0.17 23.51
N ASP A 416 -14.81 -1.46 23.78
CA ASP A 416 -13.90 -2.28 24.56
C ASP A 416 -12.65 -2.70 23.77
N SER A 417 -11.78 -3.49 24.39
CA SER A 417 -10.52 -3.92 23.79
C SER A 417 -10.56 -5.34 23.20
N GLU A 418 -11.73 -5.94 23.04
CA GLU A 418 -11.86 -7.31 22.54
C GLU A 418 -11.33 -7.44 21.11
N PHE A 419 -11.77 -6.53 20.21
CA PHE A 419 -11.27 -6.46 18.84
C PHE A 419 -9.73 -6.32 18.81
N ASP A 420 -9.17 -5.40 19.60
CA ASP A 420 -7.73 -5.13 19.64
C ASP A 420 -6.94 -6.38 20.06
N LYS A 421 -7.47 -7.15 21.02
CA LYS A 421 -6.87 -8.41 21.50
C LYS A 421 -6.95 -9.50 20.43
N ALA A 422 -8.12 -9.68 19.84
CA ALA A 422 -8.34 -10.69 18.80
C ALA A 422 -7.43 -10.49 17.59
N ILE A 423 -7.30 -9.24 17.11
CA ILE A 423 -6.38 -8.91 16.01
C ILE A 423 -4.92 -9.16 16.40
N ALA A 424 -4.53 -8.86 17.64
CA ALA A 424 -3.15 -9.11 18.10
C ALA A 424 -2.83 -10.62 18.20
N GLU A 425 -3.77 -11.45 18.65
CA GLU A 425 -3.59 -12.91 18.68
C GLU A 425 -3.50 -13.48 17.25
N PHE A 426 -4.37 -13.03 16.34
CA PHE A 426 -4.24 -13.37 14.92
C PHE A 426 -2.86 -12.99 14.38
N ALA A 427 -2.38 -11.78 14.68
CA ALA A 427 -1.12 -11.29 14.17
C ALA A 427 0.07 -12.16 14.63
N MET A 428 0.05 -12.66 15.87
CA MET A 428 1.09 -13.55 16.37
C MET A 428 1.03 -14.92 15.68
N ALA A 429 -0.16 -15.54 15.59
CA ALA A 429 -0.33 -16.81 14.90
C ALA A 429 0.05 -16.73 13.42
N TYR A 430 -0.26 -15.59 12.77
CA TYR A 430 0.10 -15.37 11.37
C TYR A 430 1.58 -14.99 11.18
N ALA A 431 2.23 -14.39 12.19
CA ALA A 431 3.68 -14.21 12.20
C ALA A 431 4.41 -15.55 12.20
N ASP A 432 3.96 -16.52 13.03
CA ASP A 432 4.49 -17.89 13.04
C ASP A 432 4.31 -18.57 11.66
N GLN A 433 3.15 -18.34 11.00
CA GLN A 433 2.90 -18.84 9.65
C GLN A 433 3.82 -18.20 8.62
N THR A 434 4.02 -16.88 8.71
CA THR A 434 4.90 -16.14 7.82
C THR A 434 6.34 -16.63 7.91
N GLU A 435 6.83 -16.94 9.10
CA GLU A 435 8.16 -17.52 9.30
C GLU A 435 8.28 -18.91 8.71
N ARG A 436 7.27 -19.77 8.87
CA ARG A 436 7.23 -21.11 8.21
C ARG A 436 7.26 -20.99 6.69
N ASP A 437 6.48 -20.07 6.12
CA ASP A 437 6.42 -19.85 4.68
C ASP A 437 7.73 -19.25 4.14
N TRP A 438 8.37 -18.38 4.92
CA TRP A 438 9.70 -17.83 4.61
C TRP A 438 10.76 -18.94 4.59
N HIS A 439 10.76 -19.86 5.56
CA HIS A 439 11.64 -21.02 5.56
C HIS A 439 11.39 -21.92 4.34
N ALA A 440 10.13 -22.15 3.96
CA ALA A 440 9.80 -22.88 2.73
C ALA A 440 10.39 -22.23 1.48
N LEU A 441 10.39 -20.87 1.39
CA LEU A 441 11.08 -20.14 0.33
C LEU A 441 12.59 -20.40 0.36
N LEU A 442 13.24 -20.35 1.54
CA LEU A 442 14.68 -20.60 1.67
C LEU A 442 15.04 -22.03 1.23
N ASP A 443 14.25 -23.00 1.62
CA ASP A 443 14.43 -24.41 1.22
C ASP A 443 14.24 -24.60 -0.29
N ALA A 444 13.24 -23.96 -0.89
CA ALA A 444 13.01 -24.00 -2.33
C ALA A 444 14.18 -23.38 -3.13
N ILE A 445 14.77 -22.28 -2.63
CA ILE A 445 15.97 -21.67 -3.22
C ILE A 445 17.17 -22.64 -3.08
N LYS A 446 17.39 -23.20 -1.90
CA LYS A 446 18.47 -24.15 -1.64
C LYS A 446 18.36 -25.42 -2.51
N ALA A 447 17.14 -25.88 -2.74
CA ALA A 447 16.86 -27.05 -3.60
C ALA A 447 16.89 -26.72 -5.11
N GLY A 448 17.13 -25.47 -5.50
CA GLY A 448 17.17 -25.05 -6.90
C GLY A 448 15.80 -24.93 -7.59
N ARG A 449 14.67 -25.04 -6.84
CA ARG A 449 13.32 -24.81 -7.38
C ARG A 449 13.11 -23.35 -7.78
N LEU A 450 13.75 -22.43 -7.08
CA LEU A 450 13.73 -20.98 -7.35
C LEU A 450 15.17 -20.46 -7.45
N SER A 451 15.41 -19.58 -8.41
CA SER A 451 16.70 -18.89 -8.54
C SER A 451 16.64 -17.54 -7.81
N ALA A 452 17.58 -17.27 -6.92
CA ALA A 452 17.74 -15.98 -6.29
C ALA A 452 19.10 -15.36 -6.67
N ALA A 453 19.11 -14.06 -7.01
CA ALA A 453 20.35 -13.35 -7.35
C ALA A 453 21.34 -13.38 -6.18
N GLU A 454 22.62 -13.57 -6.47
CA GLU A 454 23.67 -13.66 -5.45
C GLU A 454 23.95 -12.32 -4.76
N HIS A 455 23.76 -11.20 -5.45
CA HIS A 455 24.04 -9.88 -4.91
C HIS A 455 22.78 -9.23 -4.33
N HIS A 456 22.90 -8.77 -3.08
CA HIS A 456 21.87 -7.99 -2.41
C HIS A 456 21.68 -6.66 -3.14
N VAL A 457 20.62 -6.53 -3.92
CA VAL A 457 20.19 -5.23 -4.45
C VAL A 457 19.41 -4.53 -3.32
N PRO A 458 19.94 -3.41 -2.76
CA PRO A 458 19.27 -2.75 -1.64
C PRO A 458 17.82 -2.44 -1.98
N SER A 459 16.90 -2.72 -1.05
CA SER A 459 15.54 -2.21 -1.11
C SER A 459 15.60 -0.69 -0.93
N THR A 460 15.16 0.06 -1.93
CA THR A 460 15.00 1.52 -1.87
C THR A 460 13.88 1.90 -0.95
#